data_616f93b60c49f5c2ba4c41b68f99a7f3
#
_entry.id   616f93b60c49f5c2ba4c41b68f99a7f3
#
_cell.length_a   1.000
_cell.length_b   1.000
_cell.length_c   1.000
_cell.angle_alpha   90.00
_cell.angle_beta   90.00
_cell.angle_gamma   90.00
#
_symmetry.space_group_name_H-M   'P 1'
#
loop_
_entity.id
_entity.type
_entity.pdbx_description
1 polymer ?
#
loop_
_entity_poly.entity_id
_entity_poly.type
_entity_poly.pdbx_seq_one_letter_code
_entity_poly.pdbx_strand_id
1 'polypeptide(L)'
;GKKDATEAIESYQSLASLGEKYGFKFGTNINEAALKNTELTKLIKYHFNSTTFSNEMKAYSLLSQSASQNAYVDENSPAVMNFTKADSMVAYAVENGLSIRGHVLTWDADMCDWFFREGYKKDGAYVSADVMKNRLKMYIDEVMTHFEEKYPGAIYCWDVVNEAVADNAGEFADDDVRHVRQVRGGKTNLFYDYIGSDYVELAFRYAYETRAKLQAANSKTNIKLFYNDYNTFATYGANKRDAIIQLVKSVNSFASDGNGGYLKLCDGIGMQSYIGGYGQQSGCMNDNDITLVKNAIEKFAENNVEVHVTELAVRNYDNDA
;
A
#
# COMPACT_ATOMS: atom_id res chain seq x y z
N GLY A 1 -35.68 25.16 4.89
CA GLY A 1 -34.40 25.33 5.54
C GLY A 1 -33.47 24.20 5.14
N LYS A 2 -32.25 24.51 4.72
CA LYS A 2 -31.23 23.47 4.52
C LYS A 2 -31.01 22.78 5.87
N LYS A 3 -31.24 21.46 5.92
CA LYS A 3 -30.83 20.66 7.06
C LYS A 3 -29.34 20.89 7.30
N ASP A 4 -28.94 21.05 8.55
CA ASP A 4 -27.53 21.05 8.89
C ASP A 4 -26.90 19.75 8.37
N ALA A 5 -25.73 19.86 7.70
CA ALA A 5 -25.02 18.72 7.16
C ALA A 5 -24.75 17.65 8.27
N THR A 6 -24.57 18.08 9.52
CA THR A 6 -24.39 17.21 10.67
C THR A 6 -25.64 16.36 10.96
N GLU A 7 -26.85 16.96 10.93
CA GLU A 7 -28.09 16.19 11.09
C GLU A 7 -28.29 15.16 9.98
N ALA A 8 -27.92 15.51 8.74
CA ALA A 8 -28.00 14.57 7.62
C ALA A 8 -27.04 13.40 7.78
N ILE A 9 -25.82 13.63 8.24
CA ILE A 9 -24.80 12.59 8.46
C ILE A 9 -25.25 11.61 9.54
N GLU A 10 -25.73 12.11 10.67
CA GLU A 10 -26.10 11.28 11.83
C GLU A 10 -27.51 10.65 11.69
N SER A 11 -28.28 11.02 10.68
CA SER A 11 -29.61 10.42 10.41
C SER A 11 -29.53 8.98 9.89
N TYR A 12 -28.37 8.55 9.43
CA TYR A 12 -28.13 7.19 8.95
C TYR A 12 -27.35 6.38 9.98
N GLN A 13 -27.53 5.06 9.97
CA GLN A 13 -26.71 4.17 10.77
C GLN A 13 -25.25 4.33 10.35
N SER A 14 -24.32 4.34 11.30
CA SER A 14 -22.88 4.42 11.05
C SER A 14 -22.40 3.25 10.19
N LEU A 15 -21.64 3.55 9.13
CA LEU A 15 -20.99 2.53 8.29
C LEU A 15 -20.04 1.66 9.13
N ALA A 16 -19.31 2.25 10.07
CA ALA A 16 -18.42 1.52 10.96
C ALA A 16 -19.19 0.50 11.81
N SER A 17 -20.35 0.87 12.37
CA SER A 17 -21.16 -0.06 13.16
C SER A 17 -21.76 -1.17 12.31
N LEU A 18 -22.13 -0.89 11.06
CA LEU A 18 -22.55 -1.92 10.10
C LEU A 18 -21.41 -2.88 9.77
N GLY A 19 -20.22 -2.36 9.52
CA GLY A 19 -19.04 -3.18 9.25
C GLY A 19 -18.69 -4.09 10.42
N GLU A 20 -18.72 -3.58 11.63
CA GLU A 20 -18.48 -4.38 12.85
C GLU A 20 -19.44 -5.56 12.97
N LYS A 21 -20.72 -5.33 12.64
CA LYS A 21 -21.74 -6.39 12.63
C LYS A 21 -21.39 -7.54 11.67
N TYR A 22 -20.75 -7.24 10.56
CA TYR A 22 -20.37 -8.21 9.53
C TYR A 22 -18.88 -8.56 9.55
N GLY A 23 -18.13 -8.08 10.52
CA GLY A 23 -16.74 -8.45 10.75
C GLY A 23 -15.71 -7.73 9.86
N PHE A 24 -16.01 -6.54 9.35
CA PHE A 24 -15.04 -5.75 8.58
C PHE A 24 -15.06 -4.27 8.96
N LYS A 25 -14.00 -3.57 8.55
CA LYS A 25 -13.85 -2.14 8.80
C LYS A 25 -14.35 -1.32 7.61
N PHE A 26 -14.90 -0.15 7.91
CA PHE A 26 -15.11 0.91 6.93
C PHE A 26 -14.05 1.99 7.10
N GLY A 27 -13.36 2.32 6.02
CA GLY A 27 -12.29 3.30 6.03
C GLY A 27 -12.47 4.39 4.98
N THR A 28 -11.76 5.48 5.20
CA THR A 28 -11.62 6.58 4.24
C THR A 28 -10.19 7.07 4.21
N ASN A 29 -9.80 7.73 3.12
CA ASN A 29 -8.51 8.39 3.10
C ASN A 29 -8.59 9.74 3.82
N ILE A 30 -7.49 10.14 4.43
CA ILE A 30 -7.30 11.47 4.99
C ILE A 30 -5.98 12.06 4.49
N ASN A 31 -5.93 13.39 4.45
CA ASN A 31 -4.71 14.15 4.25
C ASN A 31 -4.65 15.28 5.30
N GLU A 32 -3.54 15.98 5.36
CA GLU A 32 -3.36 17.07 6.32
C GLU A 32 -4.46 18.15 6.20
N ALA A 33 -4.87 18.48 4.97
CA ALA A 33 -5.91 19.50 4.72
C ALA A 33 -7.28 19.04 5.23
N ALA A 34 -7.61 17.76 5.11
CA ALA A 34 -8.88 17.19 5.59
C ALA A 34 -9.05 17.35 7.10
N LEU A 35 -7.97 17.30 7.87
CA LEU A 35 -8.01 17.46 9.33
C LEU A 35 -8.40 18.87 9.79
N LYS A 36 -8.34 19.86 8.91
CA LYS A 36 -8.75 21.23 9.16
C LYS A 36 -10.22 21.51 8.83
N ASN A 37 -10.90 20.55 8.21
CA ASN A 37 -12.31 20.67 7.84
C ASN A 37 -13.19 20.03 8.92
N THR A 38 -13.85 20.85 9.71
CA THR A 38 -14.66 20.40 10.85
C THR A 38 -15.84 19.50 10.45
N GLU A 39 -16.52 19.79 9.34
CA GLU A 39 -17.64 18.97 8.87
C GLU A 39 -17.14 17.60 8.39
N LEU A 40 -16.03 17.58 7.67
CA LEU A 40 -15.42 16.34 7.21
C LEU A 40 -14.92 15.47 8.38
N THR A 41 -14.29 16.07 9.38
CA THR A 41 -13.82 15.32 10.55
C THR A 41 -14.97 14.73 11.38
N LYS A 42 -16.10 15.43 11.48
CA LYS A 42 -17.32 14.90 12.10
C LYS A 42 -17.86 13.69 11.33
N LEU A 43 -17.95 13.77 10.01
CA LEU A 43 -18.37 12.67 9.14
C LEU A 43 -17.44 11.47 9.29
N ILE A 44 -16.13 11.70 9.27
CA ILE A 44 -15.13 10.63 9.43
C ILE A 44 -15.30 9.93 10.76
N LYS A 45 -15.38 10.69 11.84
CA LYS A 45 -15.55 10.14 13.19
C LYS A 45 -16.82 9.31 13.35
N TYR A 46 -17.92 9.70 12.71
CA TYR A 46 -19.19 9.01 12.81
C TYR A 46 -19.25 7.72 11.98
N HIS A 47 -18.76 7.76 10.73
CA HIS A 47 -18.94 6.66 9.78
C HIS A 47 -17.77 5.70 9.66
N PHE A 48 -16.57 6.08 10.06
CA PHE A 48 -15.35 5.32 9.75
C PHE A 48 -14.59 4.91 11.01
N ASN A 49 -13.96 3.74 10.95
CA ASN A 49 -13.08 3.20 12.00
C ASN A 49 -11.70 2.80 11.44
N SER A 50 -11.42 3.12 10.18
CA SER A 50 -10.15 2.89 9.52
C SER A 50 -9.80 4.06 8.60
N THR A 51 -8.52 4.27 8.36
CA THR A 51 -8.03 5.30 7.44
C THR A 51 -6.75 4.88 6.75
N THR A 52 -6.52 5.47 5.58
CA THR A 52 -5.25 5.43 4.86
C THR A 52 -4.88 6.88 4.54
N PHE A 53 -3.63 7.27 4.77
CA PHE A 53 -3.19 8.62 4.44
C PHE A 53 -2.98 8.75 2.93
N SER A 54 -3.42 9.88 2.37
CA SER A 54 -3.35 10.11 0.93
C SER A 54 -1.91 10.07 0.41
N ASN A 55 -0.96 10.74 1.10
CA ASN A 55 0.42 10.87 0.64
C ASN A 55 1.48 10.80 1.75
N GLU A 56 1.12 11.01 3.01
CA GLU A 56 2.04 11.38 4.08
C GLU A 56 2.89 10.21 4.61
N MET A 57 2.57 8.97 4.22
CA MET A 57 3.39 7.77 4.47
C MET A 57 4.11 7.26 3.22
N LYS A 58 3.99 7.93 2.08
CA LYS A 58 4.72 7.57 0.86
C LYS A 58 6.18 7.99 0.96
N ALA A 59 7.05 7.29 0.23
CA ALA A 59 8.49 7.52 0.30
C ALA A 59 8.89 8.97 0.00
N TYR A 60 8.31 9.58 -1.04
CA TYR A 60 8.63 10.96 -1.39
C TYR A 60 8.22 11.99 -0.30
N SER A 61 7.26 11.63 0.55
CA SER A 61 6.85 12.48 1.67
C SER A 61 7.72 12.29 2.92
N LEU A 62 8.22 11.08 3.14
CA LEU A 62 9.03 10.75 4.31
C LEU A 62 10.51 11.05 4.10
N LEU A 63 11.06 10.77 2.91
CA LEU A 63 12.49 10.89 2.63
C LEU A 63 12.95 12.35 2.57
N SER A 64 14.08 12.62 3.21
CA SER A 64 14.77 13.92 3.15
C SER A 64 16.10 13.77 2.41
N GLN A 65 16.18 14.29 1.20
CA GLN A 65 17.41 14.22 0.39
C GLN A 65 18.57 14.97 1.06
N SER A 66 18.35 16.18 1.52
CA SER A 66 19.39 16.99 2.16
C SER A 66 19.95 16.33 3.42
N ALA A 67 19.08 15.81 4.28
CA ALA A 67 19.51 15.10 5.48
C ALA A 67 20.22 13.80 5.15
N SER A 68 19.77 13.08 4.12
CA SER A 68 20.42 11.86 3.64
C SER A 68 21.82 12.13 3.10
N GLN A 69 22.00 13.18 2.32
CA GLN A 69 23.32 13.62 1.84
C GLN A 69 24.25 14.02 2.97
N ASN A 70 23.75 14.78 3.95
CA ASN A 70 24.54 15.24 5.09
C ASN A 70 25.01 14.08 5.98
N ALA A 71 24.19 13.05 6.13
CA ALA A 71 24.51 11.87 6.94
C ALA A 71 25.28 10.78 6.16
N TYR A 72 25.45 10.95 4.87
CA TYR A 72 26.11 9.96 4.02
C TYR A 72 27.60 9.84 4.34
N VAL A 73 28.04 8.64 4.67
CA VAL A 73 29.43 8.29 4.94
C VAL A 73 29.96 7.35 3.87
N ASP A 74 29.16 6.34 3.52
CA ASP A 74 29.45 5.32 2.52
C ASP A 74 28.15 4.73 1.95
N GLU A 75 28.28 3.75 1.05
CA GLU A 75 27.16 3.09 0.37
C GLU A 75 26.16 2.42 1.34
N ASN A 76 26.59 2.07 2.53
CA ASN A 76 25.75 1.44 3.56
C ASN A 76 25.02 2.46 4.44
N SER A 77 25.21 3.74 4.23
CA SER A 77 24.48 4.78 4.96
C SER A 77 23.00 4.75 4.62
N PRO A 78 22.11 4.66 5.63
CA PRO A 78 20.67 4.70 5.39
C PRO A 78 20.23 6.07 4.91
N ALA A 79 19.17 6.12 4.12
CA ALA A 79 18.47 7.36 3.83
C ALA A 79 17.81 7.91 5.10
N VAL A 80 17.77 9.22 5.24
CA VAL A 80 17.18 9.90 6.40
C VAL A 80 15.76 10.31 6.09
N MET A 81 14.87 10.13 7.04
CA MET A 81 13.45 10.43 6.95
C MET A 81 13.02 11.51 7.93
N ASN A 82 11.98 12.24 7.56
CA ASN A 82 11.27 13.16 8.43
C ASN A 82 9.85 12.66 8.64
N PHE A 83 9.54 12.22 9.85
CA PHE A 83 8.23 11.67 10.21
C PHE A 83 7.27 12.69 10.81
N THR A 84 7.64 13.96 10.92
CA THR A 84 6.87 14.98 11.66
C THR A 84 5.42 15.08 11.20
N LYS A 85 5.20 15.18 9.91
CA LYS A 85 3.84 15.27 9.34
C LYS A 85 3.04 13.99 9.53
N ALA A 86 3.63 12.84 9.19
CA ALA A 86 2.99 11.54 9.37
C ALA A 86 2.66 11.27 10.84
N ASP A 87 3.57 11.60 11.76
CA ASP A 87 3.34 11.45 13.20
C ASP A 87 2.13 12.23 13.69
N SER A 88 1.97 13.47 13.25
CA SER A 88 0.79 14.29 13.63
C SER A 88 -0.52 13.66 13.15
N MET A 89 -0.51 13.06 11.97
CA MET A 89 -1.68 12.38 11.41
C MET A 89 -1.96 11.05 12.09
N VAL A 90 -0.93 10.30 12.46
CA VAL A 90 -1.09 9.07 13.26
C VAL A 90 -1.68 9.39 14.63
N ALA A 91 -1.18 10.44 15.30
CA ALA A 91 -1.72 10.89 16.58
C ALA A 91 -3.22 11.24 16.46
N TYR A 92 -3.60 11.97 15.43
CA TYR A 92 -5.02 12.26 15.14
C TYR A 92 -5.85 10.99 14.99
N ALA A 93 -5.37 10.03 14.19
CA ALA A 93 -6.10 8.78 13.96
C ALA A 93 -6.29 7.98 15.25
N VAL A 94 -5.25 7.88 16.06
CA VAL A 94 -5.29 7.19 17.37
C VAL A 94 -6.29 7.87 18.30
N GLU A 95 -6.26 9.20 18.42
CA GLU A 95 -7.19 9.96 19.25
C GLU A 95 -8.66 9.82 18.83
N ASN A 96 -8.90 9.59 17.53
CA ASN A 96 -10.25 9.48 16.96
C ASN A 96 -10.70 8.04 16.68
N GLY A 97 -9.98 7.04 17.20
CA GLY A 97 -10.38 5.64 17.08
C GLY A 97 -10.28 5.06 15.67
N LEU A 98 -9.42 5.64 14.82
CA LEU A 98 -9.18 5.18 13.45
C LEU A 98 -7.95 4.27 13.42
N SER A 99 -8.14 3.01 13.06
CA SER A 99 -7.04 2.11 12.73
C SER A 99 -6.44 2.49 11.38
N ILE A 100 -5.14 2.31 11.20
CA ILE A 100 -4.44 2.80 10.01
C ILE A 100 -3.99 1.64 9.14
N ARG A 101 -4.29 1.71 7.84
CA ARG A 101 -3.58 0.97 6.80
C ARG A 101 -2.37 1.79 6.37
N GLY A 102 -1.17 1.29 6.63
CA GLY A 102 0.06 1.94 6.17
C GLY A 102 0.21 1.84 4.65
N HIS A 103 0.37 2.96 3.98
CA HIS A 103 0.50 3.03 2.52
C HIS A 103 1.57 4.04 2.15
N VAL A 104 2.66 3.63 1.62
CA VAL A 104 3.15 2.36 1.08
C VAL A 104 4.65 2.25 1.33
N LEU A 105 5.14 1.04 1.52
CA LEU A 105 6.58 0.85 1.74
C LEU A 105 7.37 0.86 0.42
N THR A 106 6.90 0.15 -0.61
CA THR A 106 7.62 -0.01 -1.87
C THR A 106 6.68 0.20 -3.06
N TRP A 107 6.89 1.29 -3.77
CA TRP A 107 6.15 1.62 -4.99
C TRP A 107 7.08 2.33 -5.98
N ASP A 108 7.24 1.76 -7.17
CA ASP A 108 8.14 2.30 -8.20
C ASP A 108 7.76 3.72 -8.63
N ALA A 109 6.47 4.05 -8.63
CA ALA A 109 6.00 5.36 -9.08
C ALA A 109 6.24 6.50 -8.08
N ASP A 110 6.43 6.21 -6.79
CA ASP A 110 6.59 7.24 -5.75
C ASP A 110 8.00 7.33 -5.16
N MET A 111 8.87 6.35 -5.44
CA MET A 111 10.22 6.36 -4.92
C MET A 111 11.08 7.41 -5.63
N CYS A 112 11.84 8.16 -4.83
CA CYS A 112 12.73 9.19 -5.34
C CYS A 112 13.90 8.59 -6.12
N ASP A 113 14.20 9.12 -7.31
CA ASP A 113 15.32 8.66 -8.14
C ASP A 113 16.68 8.73 -7.42
N TRP A 114 16.91 9.78 -6.64
CA TRP A 114 18.16 9.95 -5.89
C TRP A 114 18.40 8.86 -4.83
N PHE A 115 17.35 8.16 -4.39
CA PHE A 115 17.45 7.02 -3.46
C PHE A 115 18.28 5.87 -4.03
N PHE A 116 18.31 5.76 -5.38
CA PHE A 116 19.05 4.74 -6.13
C PHE A 116 20.47 5.17 -6.49
N ARG A 117 20.90 6.39 -6.11
CA ARG A 117 22.14 6.98 -6.57
C ARG A 117 23.18 7.10 -5.47
N GLU A 118 24.45 7.08 -5.87
CA GLU A 118 25.59 7.27 -4.99
C GLU A 118 25.52 8.64 -4.30
N GLY A 119 25.77 8.65 -2.98
CA GLY A 119 25.72 9.83 -2.14
C GLY A 119 24.33 10.43 -1.97
N TYR A 120 23.28 9.74 -2.45
CA TYR A 120 21.91 10.28 -2.54
C TYR A 120 21.84 11.57 -3.37
N LYS A 121 22.74 11.71 -4.32
CA LYS A 121 22.87 12.88 -5.19
C LYS A 121 22.09 12.69 -6.48
N LYS A 122 21.46 13.76 -6.95
CA LYS A 122 20.71 13.80 -8.22
C LYS A 122 21.56 13.34 -9.44
N ASP A 123 22.84 13.65 -9.43
CA ASP A 123 23.80 13.35 -10.50
C ASP A 123 24.74 12.18 -10.18
N GLY A 124 24.55 11.51 -9.06
CA GLY A 124 25.30 10.32 -8.69
C GLY A 124 25.03 9.16 -9.63
N ALA A 125 26.02 8.27 -9.80
CA ALA A 125 25.81 7.01 -10.50
C ALA A 125 24.79 6.14 -9.75
N TYR A 126 24.05 5.31 -10.47
CA TYR A 126 23.21 4.30 -9.83
C TYR A 126 24.09 3.27 -9.12
N VAL A 127 23.71 2.92 -7.92
CA VAL A 127 24.46 1.97 -7.08
C VAL A 127 24.16 0.52 -7.46
N SER A 128 24.97 -0.41 -6.94
CA SER A 128 24.84 -1.85 -7.22
C SER A 128 23.54 -2.42 -6.62
N ALA A 129 23.15 -3.59 -7.12
CA ALA A 129 21.99 -4.31 -6.61
C ALA A 129 22.11 -4.66 -5.13
N ASP A 130 23.29 -5.05 -4.66
CA ASP A 130 23.53 -5.37 -3.24
C ASP A 130 23.36 -4.13 -2.35
N VAL A 131 23.85 -2.98 -2.81
CA VAL A 131 23.65 -1.71 -2.11
C VAL A 131 22.16 -1.35 -2.05
N MET A 132 21.43 -1.49 -3.16
CA MET A 132 20.00 -1.19 -3.20
C MET A 132 19.17 -2.12 -2.35
N LYS A 133 19.47 -3.41 -2.33
CA LYS A 133 18.81 -4.37 -1.42
C LYS A 133 18.95 -3.93 0.03
N ASN A 134 20.16 -3.53 0.43
CA ASN A 134 20.42 -3.04 1.76
C ASN A 134 19.68 -1.73 2.07
N ARG A 135 19.66 -0.79 1.13
CA ARG A 135 18.91 0.48 1.28
C ARG A 135 17.41 0.24 1.45
N LEU A 136 16.82 -0.64 0.65
CA LEU A 136 15.41 -0.99 0.76
C LEU A 136 15.11 -1.66 2.09
N LYS A 137 15.95 -2.59 2.51
CA LYS A 137 15.83 -3.26 3.81
C LYS A 137 15.85 -2.27 4.97
N MET A 138 16.81 -1.35 4.97
CA MET A 138 16.93 -0.32 6.00
C MET A 138 15.72 0.63 6.00
N TYR A 139 15.24 1.02 4.81
CA TYR A 139 14.07 1.87 4.66
C TYR A 139 12.81 1.21 5.25
N ILE A 140 12.52 -0.02 4.87
CA ILE A 140 11.36 -0.77 5.37
C ILE A 140 11.45 -0.95 6.89
N ASP A 141 12.62 -1.35 7.39
CA ASP A 141 12.86 -1.57 8.82
C ASP A 141 12.62 -0.27 9.62
N GLU A 142 13.17 0.84 9.16
CA GLU A 142 13.06 2.11 9.87
C GLU A 142 11.62 2.65 9.87
N VAL A 143 10.92 2.59 8.76
CA VAL A 143 9.54 3.07 8.66
C VAL A 143 8.60 2.26 9.54
N MET A 144 8.64 0.94 9.42
CA MET A 144 7.78 0.06 10.22
C MET A 144 8.10 0.18 11.71
N THR A 145 9.36 0.20 12.07
CA THR A 145 9.82 0.30 13.46
C THR A 145 9.42 1.63 14.08
N HIS A 146 9.61 2.75 13.37
CA HIS A 146 9.24 4.07 13.87
C HIS A 146 7.79 4.13 14.32
N PHE A 147 6.87 3.75 13.45
CA PHE A 147 5.44 3.85 13.75
C PHE A 147 4.98 2.86 14.81
N GLU A 148 5.48 1.62 14.78
CA GLU A 148 5.06 0.62 15.75
C GLU A 148 5.62 0.92 17.15
N GLU A 149 6.84 1.40 17.26
CA GLU A 149 7.42 1.77 18.56
C GLU A 149 6.77 3.04 19.14
N LYS A 150 6.50 4.04 18.30
CA LYS A 150 5.91 5.30 18.75
C LYS A 150 4.41 5.22 19.00
N TYR A 151 3.70 4.45 18.18
CA TYR A 151 2.25 4.28 18.23
C TYR A 151 1.86 2.80 18.17
N PRO A 152 2.15 2.02 19.22
CA PRO A 152 1.91 0.58 19.21
C PRO A 152 0.47 0.23 18.84
N GLY A 153 0.30 -0.63 17.83
CA GLY A 153 -1.01 -1.09 17.37
C GLY A 153 -1.80 -0.11 16.50
N ALA A 154 -1.28 1.09 16.22
CA ALA A 154 -1.99 2.07 15.38
C ALA A 154 -2.13 1.60 13.93
N ILE A 155 -1.12 0.93 13.40
CA ILE A 155 -1.10 0.41 12.02
C ILE A 155 -1.36 -1.09 12.05
N TYR A 156 -2.50 -1.53 11.48
CA TYR A 156 -2.88 -2.95 11.50
C TYR A 156 -2.43 -3.72 10.27
N CYS A 157 -2.06 -3.02 9.21
CA CYS A 157 -1.46 -3.62 8.02
C CYS A 157 -0.63 -2.59 7.25
N TRP A 158 0.34 -3.08 6.48
CA TRP A 158 1.09 -2.29 5.51
C TRP A 158 0.85 -2.80 4.10
N ASP A 159 0.62 -1.89 3.17
CA ASP A 159 0.84 -2.16 1.76
C ASP A 159 2.36 -2.20 1.55
N VAL A 160 2.91 -3.41 1.52
CA VAL A 160 4.37 -3.60 1.42
C VAL A 160 4.85 -3.23 0.04
N VAL A 161 4.14 -3.68 -0.98
CA VAL A 161 4.38 -3.36 -2.39
C VAL A 161 3.08 -2.94 -3.06
N ASN A 162 3.15 -1.88 -3.86
CA ASN A 162 2.02 -1.34 -4.61
C ASN A 162 2.29 -1.40 -6.11
N GLU A 163 1.29 -1.85 -6.87
CA GLU A 163 1.22 -1.73 -8.33
C GLU A 163 2.43 -2.31 -9.09
N ALA A 164 2.94 -3.44 -8.63
CA ALA A 164 4.10 -4.09 -9.27
C ALA A 164 3.74 -4.96 -10.48
N VAL A 165 2.47 -5.32 -10.67
CA VAL A 165 2.01 -6.14 -11.79
C VAL A 165 1.61 -5.24 -12.95
N ALA A 166 2.19 -5.50 -14.13
CA ALA A 166 1.92 -4.72 -15.34
C ALA A 166 0.53 -5.02 -15.92
N ASP A 167 -0.05 -4.03 -16.60
CA ASP A 167 -1.37 -4.16 -17.24
C ASP A 167 -1.31 -4.78 -18.62
N ASN A 168 -0.20 -4.56 -19.37
CA ASN A 168 -0.12 -4.89 -20.78
C ASN A 168 1.14 -5.68 -21.12
N ALA A 169 1.03 -6.55 -22.13
CA ALA A 169 2.17 -7.18 -22.75
C ALA A 169 3.18 -6.12 -23.23
N GLY A 170 4.48 -6.40 -23.12
CA GLY A 170 5.54 -5.46 -23.41
C GLY A 170 5.98 -4.59 -22.24
N GLU A 171 5.20 -4.56 -21.15
CA GLU A 171 5.56 -3.87 -19.92
C GLU A 171 6.23 -4.79 -18.88
N PHE A 172 6.34 -6.07 -19.18
CA PHE A 172 6.94 -7.11 -18.35
C PHE A 172 7.67 -8.13 -19.21
N ALA A 173 8.56 -8.95 -18.63
CA ALA A 173 9.27 -10.01 -19.32
C ALA A 173 8.32 -11.12 -19.78
N ASP A 174 8.38 -11.55 -21.03
CA ASP A 174 7.44 -12.48 -21.67
C ASP A 174 7.33 -13.84 -20.94
N ASP A 175 8.38 -14.27 -20.26
CA ASP A 175 8.45 -15.51 -19.48
C ASP A 175 8.12 -15.34 -18.00
N ASP A 176 7.82 -14.14 -17.54
CA ASP A 176 7.47 -13.86 -16.15
C ASP A 176 5.96 -14.00 -15.92
N VAL A 177 5.55 -15.11 -15.33
CA VAL A 177 4.13 -15.39 -15.02
C VAL A 177 3.53 -14.42 -13.97
N ARG A 178 4.39 -13.71 -13.22
CA ARG A 178 3.97 -12.72 -12.23
C ARG A 178 3.72 -11.36 -12.88
N HIS A 179 4.12 -11.18 -14.15
CA HIS A 179 4.04 -9.92 -14.89
C HIS A 179 4.65 -8.73 -14.16
N VAL A 180 5.81 -8.93 -13.49
CA VAL A 180 6.47 -7.85 -12.75
C VAL A 180 6.83 -6.73 -13.70
N ARG A 181 6.37 -5.54 -13.36
CA ARG A 181 6.46 -4.33 -14.18
C ARG A 181 7.91 -3.91 -14.39
N GLN A 182 8.32 -3.82 -15.65
CA GLN A 182 9.59 -3.23 -16.07
C GLN A 182 9.47 -1.76 -16.45
N VAL A 183 8.30 -1.38 -16.99
CA VAL A 183 8.04 -0.05 -17.54
C VAL A 183 6.65 0.43 -17.11
N ARG A 184 6.54 1.71 -16.78
CA ARG A 184 5.30 2.41 -16.47
C ARG A 184 5.28 3.74 -17.25
N GLY A 185 4.39 3.86 -18.23
CA GLY A 185 4.24 5.11 -18.99
C GLY A 185 5.55 5.61 -19.60
N GLY A 186 6.38 4.72 -20.15
CA GLY A 186 7.66 5.06 -20.73
C GLY A 186 8.82 5.22 -19.71
N LYS A 187 8.55 5.16 -18.42
CA LYS A 187 9.57 5.19 -17.35
C LYS A 187 9.89 3.78 -16.90
N THR A 188 11.19 3.50 -16.70
CA THR A 188 11.62 2.21 -16.15
C THR A 188 11.31 2.10 -14.67
N ASN A 189 11.08 0.86 -14.21
CA ASN A 189 10.97 0.54 -12.80
C ASN A 189 12.38 0.42 -12.20
N LEU A 190 12.79 1.41 -11.43
CA LEU A 190 14.14 1.46 -10.85
C LEU A 190 14.39 0.32 -9.84
N PHE A 191 13.39 -0.16 -9.15
CA PHE A 191 13.54 -1.36 -8.31
C PHE A 191 13.87 -2.60 -9.14
N TYR A 192 13.20 -2.76 -10.27
CA TYR A 192 13.49 -3.85 -11.20
C TYR A 192 14.92 -3.75 -11.77
N ASP A 193 15.30 -2.55 -12.22
CA ASP A 193 16.59 -2.32 -12.86
C ASP A 193 17.78 -2.46 -11.90
N TYR A 194 17.64 -2.00 -10.65
CA TYR A 194 18.75 -1.89 -9.70
C TYR A 194 18.68 -2.85 -8.50
N ILE A 195 17.63 -3.62 -8.37
CA ILE A 195 17.57 -4.75 -7.45
C ILE A 195 17.45 -6.05 -8.23
N GLY A 196 16.48 -6.13 -9.13
CA GLY A 196 16.19 -7.31 -9.93
C GLY A 196 14.68 -7.64 -9.95
N SER A 197 14.32 -8.64 -10.74
CA SER A 197 12.92 -9.07 -10.92
C SER A 197 12.28 -9.62 -9.63
N ASP A 198 13.08 -9.94 -8.62
CA ASP A 198 12.66 -10.46 -7.33
C ASP A 198 12.51 -9.39 -6.24
N TYR A 199 12.55 -8.09 -6.61
CA TYR A 199 12.47 -7.02 -5.62
C TYR A 199 11.17 -7.07 -4.80
N VAL A 200 10.08 -7.58 -5.36
CA VAL A 200 8.79 -7.70 -4.67
C VAL A 200 8.91 -8.72 -3.53
N GLU A 201 9.42 -9.91 -3.83
CA GLU A 201 9.64 -10.97 -2.86
C GLU A 201 10.60 -10.51 -1.75
N LEU A 202 11.67 -9.80 -2.12
CA LEU A 202 12.63 -9.25 -1.17
C LEU A 202 11.99 -8.19 -0.26
N ALA A 203 11.18 -7.29 -0.79
CA ALA A 203 10.47 -6.29 0.01
C ALA A 203 9.57 -6.96 1.06
N PHE A 204 8.82 -7.98 0.70
CA PHE A 204 8.00 -8.75 1.63
C PHE A 204 8.83 -9.49 2.68
N ARG A 205 9.97 -10.05 2.29
CA ARG A 205 10.89 -10.68 3.23
C ARG A 205 11.42 -9.68 4.26
N TYR A 206 11.83 -8.50 3.82
CA TYR A 206 12.33 -7.44 4.72
C TYR A 206 11.24 -6.98 5.69
N ALA A 207 10.02 -6.78 5.21
CA ALA A 207 8.88 -6.42 6.04
C ALA A 207 8.54 -7.53 7.05
N TYR A 208 8.59 -8.79 6.63
CA TYR A 208 8.38 -9.95 7.52
C TYR A 208 9.44 -10.01 8.62
N GLU A 209 10.71 -9.85 8.28
CA GLU A 209 11.82 -9.84 9.24
C GLU A 209 11.68 -8.70 10.25
N THR A 210 11.31 -7.51 9.80
CA THR A 210 11.03 -6.36 10.67
C THR A 210 9.85 -6.66 11.61
N ARG A 211 8.75 -7.18 11.09
CA ARG A 211 7.59 -7.57 11.91
C ARG A 211 7.98 -8.60 12.97
N ALA A 212 8.76 -9.60 12.61
CA ALA A 212 9.24 -10.62 13.56
C ALA A 212 10.06 -10.00 14.68
N LYS A 213 10.94 -9.07 14.37
CA LYS A 213 11.73 -8.31 15.36
C LYS A 213 10.81 -7.48 16.27
N LEU A 214 9.82 -6.80 15.72
CA LEU A 214 8.86 -6.01 16.49
C LEU A 214 7.99 -6.89 17.40
N GLN A 215 7.56 -8.05 16.91
CA GLN A 215 6.81 -9.03 17.71
C GLN A 215 7.63 -9.63 18.84
N ALA A 216 8.93 -9.83 18.64
CA ALA A 216 9.84 -10.27 19.72
C ALA A 216 9.97 -9.23 20.84
N ALA A 217 9.93 -7.94 20.49
CA ALA A 217 9.97 -6.84 21.45
C ALA A 217 8.59 -6.56 22.09
N ASN A 218 7.50 -6.78 21.37
CA ASN A 218 6.13 -6.60 21.84
C ASN A 218 5.22 -7.68 21.22
N SER A 219 4.84 -8.67 22.02
CA SER A 219 4.01 -9.80 21.57
C SER A 219 2.61 -9.40 21.08
N LYS A 220 2.17 -8.17 21.36
CA LYS A 220 0.88 -7.62 20.88
C LYS A 220 0.96 -7.04 19.48
N THR A 221 2.16 -6.86 18.92
CA THR A 221 2.33 -6.41 17.53
C THR A 221 1.63 -7.37 16.59
N ASN A 222 0.68 -6.84 15.82
CA ASN A 222 -0.12 -7.61 14.87
C ASN A 222 -0.31 -6.79 13.59
N ILE A 223 0.66 -6.89 12.70
CA ILE A 223 0.70 -6.16 11.43
C ILE A 223 0.57 -7.17 10.30
N LYS A 224 -0.45 -6.99 9.46
CA LYS A 224 -0.61 -7.79 8.24
C LYS A 224 0.17 -7.16 7.09
N LEU A 225 0.71 -7.99 6.21
CA LEU A 225 1.52 -7.58 5.06
C LEU A 225 0.75 -7.81 3.77
N PHE A 226 0.48 -6.72 3.03
CA PHE A 226 -0.40 -6.71 1.87
C PHE A 226 0.35 -6.37 0.60
N TYR A 227 -0.09 -6.99 -0.49
CA TYR A 227 0.13 -6.54 -1.84
C TYR A 227 -1.08 -5.73 -2.31
N ASN A 228 -0.89 -4.53 -2.85
CA ASN A 228 -1.98 -3.64 -3.27
C ASN A 228 -1.84 -3.27 -4.76
N ASP A 229 -2.95 -3.24 -5.48
CA ASP A 229 -2.94 -2.92 -6.91
C ASP A 229 -4.31 -2.46 -7.40
N TYR A 230 -4.34 -1.86 -8.58
CA TYR A 230 -5.55 -1.51 -9.33
C TYR A 230 -5.82 -2.54 -10.45
N ASN A 231 -7.00 -2.49 -11.04
CA ASN A 231 -7.46 -3.45 -12.07
C ASN A 231 -7.29 -4.92 -11.67
N THR A 232 -7.37 -5.20 -10.39
CA THR A 232 -7.10 -6.53 -9.82
C THR A 232 -8.10 -7.59 -10.25
N PHE A 233 -9.26 -7.18 -10.72
CA PHE A 233 -10.32 -8.07 -11.20
C PHE A 233 -10.21 -8.42 -12.70
N ALA A 234 -9.28 -7.78 -13.42
CA ALA A 234 -9.19 -7.92 -14.87
C ALA A 234 -8.70 -9.31 -15.29
N THR A 235 -9.55 -10.02 -16.03
CA THR A 235 -9.22 -11.30 -16.69
C THR A 235 -8.96 -11.13 -18.19
N TYR A 236 -9.32 -9.98 -18.74
CA TYR A 236 -9.04 -9.57 -20.12
C TYR A 236 -7.62 -9.04 -20.27
N GLY A 237 -7.18 -8.80 -21.49
CA GLY A 237 -5.84 -8.31 -21.80
C GLY A 237 -4.77 -9.30 -21.31
N ALA A 238 -3.82 -8.82 -20.53
CA ALA A 238 -2.78 -9.65 -19.96
C ALA A 238 -3.20 -10.46 -18.73
N ASN A 239 -4.47 -10.47 -18.38
CA ASN A 239 -5.01 -11.20 -17.22
C ASN A 239 -4.29 -10.86 -15.90
N LYS A 240 -4.41 -9.61 -15.52
CA LYS A 240 -3.73 -9.08 -14.31
C LYS A 240 -4.12 -9.82 -13.04
N ARG A 241 -5.40 -10.22 -12.92
CA ARG A 241 -5.88 -10.99 -11.76
C ARG A 241 -5.04 -12.25 -11.52
N ASP A 242 -4.82 -13.04 -12.55
CA ASP A 242 -4.09 -14.31 -12.42
C ASP A 242 -2.58 -14.06 -12.23
N ALA A 243 -2.04 -12.99 -12.82
CA ALA A 243 -0.65 -12.58 -12.58
C ALA A 243 -0.42 -12.17 -11.11
N ILE A 244 -1.37 -11.47 -10.49
CA ILE A 244 -1.33 -11.15 -9.05
C ILE A 244 -1.33 -12.43 -8.20
N ILE A 245 -2.12 -13.41 -8.56
CA ILE A 245 -2.13 -14.71 -7.87
C ILE A 245 -0.75 -15.39 -7.98
N GLN A 246 -0.15 -15.37 -9.16
CA GLN A 246 1.21 -15.91 -9.35
C GLN A 246 2.25 -15.15 -8.52
N LEU A 247 2.14 -13.84 -8.44
CA LEU A 247 3.03 -13.01 -7.59
C LEU A 247 2.91 -13.39 -6.11
N VAL A 248 1.70 -13.49 -5.59
CA VAL A 248 1.45 -13.88 -4.19
C VAL A 248 1.98 -15.29 -3.91
N LYS A 249 1.77 -16.22 -4.83
CA LYS A 249 2.35 -17.58 -4.71
C LYS A 249 3.88 -17.54 -4.69
N SER A 250 4.49 -16.72 -5.52
CA SER A 250 5.95 -16.55 -5.54
C SER A 250 6.47 -15.97 -4.22
N VAL A 251 5.80 -14.94 -3.69
CA VAL A 251 6.14 -14.34 -2.40
C VAL A 251 6.05 -15.36 -1.27
N ASN A 252 4.96 -16.14 -1.23
CA ASN A 252 4.70 -17.12 -0.17
C ASN A 252 5.45 -18.46 -0.33
N SER A 253 6.28 -18.57 -1.36
CA SER A 253 7.21 -19.69 -1.57
C SER A 253 8.67 -19.23 -1.71
N PHE A 254 8.96 -18.00 -1.36
CA PHE A 254 10.28 -17.38 -1.56
C PHE A 254 11.28 -17.72 -0.47
N ALA A 255 10.86 -17.82 0.78
CA ALA A 255 11.74 -18.04 1.93
C ALA A 255 11.36 -19.32 2.67
N SER A 256 12.35 -20.20 2.88
CA SER A 256 12.17 -21.44 3.64
C SER A 256 11.84 -21.14 5.11
N ASP A 257 10.95 -21.95 5.71
CA ASP A 257 10.67 -21.93 7.15
C ASP A 257 11.64 -22.81 7.96
N GLY A 258 12.59 -23.49 7.28
CA GLY A 258 13.52 -24.41 7.91
C GLY A 258 12.95 -25.80 8.22
N ASN A 259 11.69 -26.07 7.90
CA ASN A 259 10.97 -27.31 8.22
C ASN A 259 10.34 -27.98 6.97
N GLY A 260 10.90 -27.73 5.80
CA GLY A 260 10.40 -28.27 4.53
C GLY A 260 9.25 -27.48 3.89
N GLY A 261 8.86 -26.36 4.48
CA GLY A 261 7.86 -25.44 3.96
C GLY A 261 8.40 -24.02 3.76
N TYR A 262 7.48 -23.06 3.67
CA TYR A 262 7.80 -21.67 3.42
C TYR A 262 7.19 -20.72 4.45
N LEU A 263 7.87 -19.60 4.71
CA LEU A 263 7.32 -18.50 5.49
C LEU A 263 6.21 -17.81 4.68
N LYS A 264 5.08 -17.53 5.33
CA LYS A 264 4.00 -16.74 4.73
C LYS A 264 4.37 -15.27 4.81
N LEU A 265 4.96 -14.75 3.73
CA LEU A 265 5.44 -13.36 3.67
C LEU A 265 4.33 -12.37 3.32
N CYS A 266 3.31 -12.80 2.57
CA CYS A 266 2.17 -11.98 2.18
C CYS A 266 0.89 -12.51 2.82
N ASP A 267 0.22 -11.68 3.59
CA ASP A 267 -1.01 -12.03 4.33
C ASP A 267 -2.27 -11.66 3.55
N GLY A 268 -2.19 -10.71 2.62
CA GLY A 268 -3.39 -10.21 1.96
C GLY A 268 -3.15 -9.52 0.63
N ILE A 269 -4.24 -9.37 -0.12
CA ILE A 269 -4.32 -8.63 -1.37
C ILE A 269 -5.26 -7.44 -1.16
N GLY A 270 -4.78 -6.24 -1.47
CA GLY A 270 -5.56 -5.03 -1.52
C GLY A 270 -6.02 -4.73 -2.94
N MET A 271 -7.31 -4.49 -3.09
CA MET A 271 -7.94 -4.18 -4.37
C MET A 271 -8.28 -2.69 -4.43
N GLN A 272 -7.54 -1.92 -5.22
CA GLN A 272 -7.97 -0.56 -5.60
C GLN A 272 -9.15 -0.70 -6.55
N SER A 273 -10.23 0.01 -6.27
CA SER A 273 -11.51 -0.17 -6.97
C SER A 273 -12.07 1.18 -7.41
N TYR A 274 -11.50 1.71 -8.51
CA TYR A 274 -11.92 2.98 -9.11
C TYR A 274 -13.00 2.70 -10.18
N ILE A 275 -14.26 2.83 -9.77
CA ILE A 275 -15.42 2.50 -10.60
C ILE A 275 -15.93 3.76 -11.29
N GLY A 276 -15.96 3.75 -12.62
CA GLY A 276 -16.32 4.92 -13.42
C GLY A 276 -15.19 5.98 -13.52
N GLY A 277 -13.97 5.66 -13.09
CA GLY A 277 -12.86 6.62 -13.04
C GLY A 277 -12.38 7.10 -14.41
N TYR A 278 -12.55 6.29 -15.45
CA TYR A 278 -12.05 6.56 -16.80
C TYR A 278 -13.10 7.07 -17.78
N GLY A 279 -14.25 7.46 -17.31
CA GLY A 279 -15.33 8.01 -18.12
C GLY A 279 -16.55 7.09 -18.20
N GLN A 280 -17.68 7.68 -18.55
CA GLN A 280 -18.99 7.02 -18.52
C GLN A 280 -19.06 5.75 -19.36
N GLN A 281 -18.35 5.71 -20.49
CA GLN A 281 -18.41 4.55 -21.40
C GLN A 281 -17.45 3.43 -21.05
N SER A 282 -16.35 3.73 -20.35
CA SER A 282 -15.27 2.78 -20.10
C SER A 282 -15.12 2.39 -18.63
N GLY A 283 -15.71 3.14 -17.72
CA GLY A 283 -15.53 2.96 -16.30
C GLY A 283 -16.80 2.89 -15.48
N CYS A 284 -17.97 2.90 -16.11
CA CYS A 284 -19.24 2.72 -15.40
C CYS A 284 -19.37 1.29 -14.90
N MET A 285 -19.82 1.14 -13.68
CA MET A 285 -20.15 -0.16 -13.14
C MET A 285 -21.34 -0.76 -13.88
N ASN A 286 -21.22 -2.00 -14.29
CA ASN A 286 -22.29 -2.81 -14.87
C ASN A 286 -22.25 -4.20 -14.24
N ASP A 287 -23.22 -5.05 -14.57
CA ASP A 287 -23.33 -6.39 -14.00
C ASP A 287 -22.08 -7.25 -14.26
N ASN A 288 -21.42 -7.08 -15.41
CA ASN A 288 -20.20 -7.78 -15.73
C ASN A 288 -19.04 -7.35 -14.82
N ASP A 289 -18.90 -6.05 -14.54
CA ASP A 289 -17.85 -5.54 -13.65
C ASP A 289 -18.06 -6.04 -12.21
N ILE A 290 -19.30 -6.06 -11.73
CA ILE A 290 -19.65 -6.61 -10.43
C ILE A 290 -19.29 -8.09 -10.36
N THR A 291 -19.58 -8.86 -11.40
CA THR A 291 -19.23 -10.27 -11.49
C THR A 291 -17.72 -10.47 -11.48
N LEU A 292 -16.95 -9.68 -12.22
CA LEU A 292 -15.48 -9.75 -12.25
C LEU A 292 -14.87 -9.43 -10.87
N VAL A 293 -15.36 -8.40 -10.20
CA VAL A 293 -14.89 -8.04 -8.83
C VAL A 293 -15.18 -9.16 -7.84
N LYS A 294 -16.40 -9.71 -7.86
CA LYS A 294 -16.78 -10.83 -7.01
C LYS A 294 -15.89 -12.05 -7.25
N ASN A 295 -15.72 -12.42 -8.52
CA ASN A 295 -14.86 -13.55 -8.89
C ASN A 295 -13.41 -13.34 -8.45
N ALA A 296 -12.88 -12.11 -8.54
CA ALA A 296 -11.54 -11.79 -8.09
C ALA A 296 -11.39 -11.99 -6.58
N ILE A 297 -12.34 -11.49 -5.78
CA ILE A 297 -12.33 -11.67 -4.32
C ILE A 297 -12.31 -13.16 -3.97
N GLU A 298 -13.15 -13.96 -4.59
CA GLU A 298 -13.21 -15.40 -4.37
C GLU A 298 -11.89 -16.10 -4.76
N LYS A 299 -11.35 -15.76 -5.93
CA LYS A 299 -10.08 -16.34 -6.42
C LYS A 299 -8.89 -15.97 -5.52
N PHE A 300 -8.81 -14.73 -5.08
CA PHE A 300 -7.74 -14.31 -4.16
C PHE A 300 -7.84 -15.04 -2.81
N ALA A 301 -9.05 -15.16 -2.27
CA ALA A 301 -9.28 -15.86 -1.01
C ALA A 301 -8.88 -17.34 -1.04
N GLU A 302 -8.95 -18.00 -2.20
CA GLU A 302 -8.49 -19.40 -2.39
C GLU A 302 -6.98 -19.58 -2.11
N ASN A 303 -6.21 -18.48 -2.08
CA ASN A 303 -4.75 -18.51 -1.86
C ASN A 303 -4.34 -18.32 -0.39
N ASN A 304 -5.25 -18.54 0.55
CA ASN A 304 -5.00 -18.36 1.98
C ASN A 304 -4.51 -16.96 2.34
N VAL A 305 -5.12 -15.95 1.75
CA VAL A 305 -4.86 -14.53 2.02
C VAL A 305 -6.16 -13.80 2.33
N GLU A 306 -6.06 -12.73 3.11
CA GLU A 306 -7.14 -11.78 3.30
C GLU A 306 -7.32 -10.94 2.05
N VAL A 307 -8.53 -10.43 1.82
CA VAL A 307 -8.83 -9.51 0.72
C VAL A 307 -9.42 -8.24 1.28
N HIS A 308 -8.80 -7.09 0.96
CA HIS A 308 -9.33 -5.78 1.28
C HIS A 308 -9.68 -5.03 0.01
N VAL A 309 -10.79 -4.30 0.01
CA VAL A 309 -11.01 -3.21 -0.93
C VAL A 309 -10.37 -1.98 -0.31
N THR A 310 -9.25 -1.53 -0.87
CA THR A 310 -8.38 -0.54 -0.24
C THR A 310 -8.62 0.88 -0.69
N GLU A 311 -9.11 1.04 -1.90
CA GLU A 311 -9.39 2.33 -2.51
C GLU A 311 -10.66 2.18 -3.34
N LEU A 312 -11.76 2.73 -2.85
CA LEU A 312 -13.05 2.69 -3.54
C LEU A 312 -13.45 4.11 -3.92
N ALA A 313 -13.64 4.32 -5.20
CA ALA A 313 -14.25 5.53 -5.72
C ALA A 313 -15.32 5.16 -6.77
N VAL A 314 -16.52 5.66 -6.55
CA VAL A 314 -17.61 5.53 -7.51
C VAL A 314 -17.92 6.92 -8.07
N ARG A 315 -17.75 7.08 -9.37
CA ARG A 315 -18.01 8.35 -10.03
C ARG A 315 -19.47 8.41 -10.49
N ASN A 316 -20.16 9.46 -10.06
CA ASN A 316 -21.47 9.83 -10.56
C ASN A 316 -21.32 10.80 -11.74
N TYR A 317 -21.99 10.49 -12.86
CA TYR A 317 -22.00 11.33 -14.05
C TYR A 317 -23.31 12.12 -14.18
N ASP A 318 -24.33 11.84 -13.37
CA ASP A 318 -25.58 12.56 -13.34
C ASP A 318 -25.48 13.72 -12.34
N ASN A 319 -25.96 14.88 -12.77
CA ASN A 319 -25.92 16.10 -11.93
C ASN A 319 -27.05 16.15 -10.87
N ASP A 320 -27.87 15.09 -10.79
CA ASP A 320 -29.06 15.04 -9.96
C ASP A 320 -28.88 14.29 -8.62
N ALA A 321 -27.64 14.14 -8.15
CA ALA A 321 -27.33 13.49 -6.88
C ALA A 321 -27.14 14.49 -5.73
#